data_8a977199e0e601913a9b75d9e94a0ba3
#
_entry.id   8a977199e0e601913a9b75d9e94a0ba3
#
_cell.length_a   1.000
_cell.length_b   1.000
_cell.length_c   1.000
_cell.angle_alpha   90.00
_cell.angle_beta   90.00
_cell.angle_gamma   90.00
#
_symmetry.space_group_name_H-M   'P 1'
#
loop_
_entity.id
_entity.type
_entity.pdbx_description
1 polymer ?
#
loop_
_entity_poly.entity_id
_entity_poly.type
_entity_poly.pdbx_seq_one_letter_code
_entity_poly.pdbx_strand_id
1 'polypeptide(L)'
;MKILVDADACPVKELIIKIAKENDLKVIMVIDNSHILESSYAEIKIVDRSRDSADFAIINILEKGDIVVSQDYGLASIALSKGCYAMNNNGYEYTAENIDRLLFERHLNKKTREAGLRHKGPSKRTADNNISFEKGFRVLINRLKK
;
A
#
# COMPACT_ATOMS: atom_id res chain seq x y z
N MET A 1 -3.60 16.09 3.53
CA MET A 1 -3.24 14.66 3.63
C MET A 1 -4.33 13.81 2.99
N LYS A 2 -3.96 12.97 2.05
CA LYS A 2 -4.88 12.03 1.42
C LYS A 2 -4.26 10.64 1.44
N ILE A 3 -5.09 9.63 1.19
CA ILE A 3 -4.68 8.23 1.21
C ILE A 3 -4.74 7.71 -0.23
N LEU A 4 -3.63 7.18 -0.73
CA LEU A 4 -3.57 6.53 -2.04
C LEU A 4 -3.42 5.03 -1.84
N VAL A 5 -4.23 4.25 -2.56
CA VAL A 5 -4.28 2.80 -2.41
C VAL A 5 -3.97 2.15 -3.74
N ASP A 6 -2.98 1.25 -3.73
CA ASP A 6 -2.72 0.32 -4.83
C ASP A 6 -3.75 -0.80 -4.69
N ALA A 7 -4.89 -0.65 -5.37
CA ALA A 7 -6.13 -1.33 -5.01
C ALA A 7 -6.32 -2.72 -5.63
N ASP A 8 -5.55 -3.08 -6.66
CA ASP A 8 -5.77 -4.34 -7.40
C ASP A 8 -5.71 -5.58 -6.52
N ALA A 9 -4.81 -5.63 -5.57
CA ALA A 9 -4.67 -6.78 -4.68
C ALA A 9 -4.81 -6.36 -3.21
N CYS A 10 -5.61 -5.33 -2.94
CA CYS A 10 -5.76 -4.80 -1.59
C CYS A 10 -6.98 -5.42 -0.89
N PRO A 11 -6.79 -6.25 0.14
CA PRO A 11 -7.90 -6.87 0.86
C PRO A 11 -8.53 -5.97 1.92
N VAL A 12 -7.98 -4.79 2.16
CA VAL A 12 -8.41 -3.88 3.25
C VAL A 12 -9.08 -2.60 2.74
N LYS A 13 -9.56 -2.62 1.49
CA LYS A 13 -10.19 -1.44 0.89
C LYS A 13 -11.32 -0.85 1.74
N GLU A 14 -12.19 -1.70 2.24
CA GLU A 14 -13.34 -1.26 3.04
C GLU A 14 -12.92 -0.67 4.39
N LEU A 15 -11.90 -1.25 5.02
CA LEU A 15 -11.34 -0.72 6.27
C LEU A 15 -10.71 0.66 6.04
N ILE A 16 -9.99 0.82 4.94
CA ILE A 16 -9.40 2.11 4.58
C ILE A 16 -10.49 3.18 4.44
N ILE A 17 -11.55 2.87 3.71
CA ILE A 17 -12.66 3.80 3.51
C ILE A 17 -13.32 4.16 4.85
N LYS A 18 -13.59 3.16 5.68
CA LYS A 18 -14.21 3.35 6.98
C LYS A 18 -13.38 4.32 7.85
N ILE A 19 -12.11 4.05 7.97
CA ILE A 19 -11.20 4.85 8.80
C ILE A 19 -11.01 6.25 8.22
N ALA A 20 -10.92 6.35 6.89
CA ALA A 20 -10.80 7.63 6.21
C ALA A 20 -12.03 8.51 6.45
N LYS A 21 -13.24 7.94 6.37
CA LYS A 21 -14.48 8.65 6.66
C LYS A 21 -14.50 9.18 8.09
N GLU A 22 -14.09 8.36 9.05
CA GLU A 22 -14.05 8.74 10.44
C GLU A 22 -13.11 9.93 10.71
N ASN A 23 -12.11 10.09 9.85
CA ASN A 23 -11.07 11.11 10.00
C ASN A 23 -11.19 12.22 8.95
N ASP A 24 -12.23 12.18 8.13
CA ASP A 24 -12.47 13.16 7.06
C ASP A 24 -11.29 13.28 6.09
N LEU A 25 -10.74 12.14 5.69
CA LEU A 25 -9.61 12.05 4.77
C LEU A 25 -10.06 11.57 3.39
N LYS A 26 -9.52 12.18 2.36
CA LYS A 26 -9.77 11.78 0.97
C LYS A 26 -9.03 10.47 0.67
N VAL A 27 -9.67 9.58 -0.11
CA VAL A 27 -9.08 8.32 -0.56
C VAL A 27 -9.10 8.28 -2.08
N ILE A 28 -7.97 7.93 -2.68
CA ILE A 28 -7.87 7.66 -4.11
C ILE A 28 -7.41 6.21 -4.26
N MET A 29 -8.23 5.40 -4.93
CA MET A 29 -7.90 4.01 -5.22
C MET A 29 -7.49 3.88 -6.68
N VAL A 30 -6.31 3.34 -6.92
CA VAL A 30 -5.79 3.13 -8.27
C VAL A 30 -5.94 1.65 -8.62
N ILE A 31 -6.59 1.38 -9.74
CA ILE A 31 -6.92 0.03 -10.17
C ILE A 31 -6.70 -0.09 -11.68
N ASP A 32 -6.31 -1.28 -12.16
CA ASP A 32 -6.17 -1.47 -13.59
C ASP A 32 -7.53 -1.71 -14.27
N ASN A 33 -7.55 -1.60 -15.59
CA ASN A 33 -8.81 -1.66 -16.37
C ASN A 33 -9.40 -3.05 -16.51
N SER A 34 -8.77 -4.08 -15.94
CA SER A 34 -9.32 -5.44 -15.92
C SER A 34 -10.25 -5.68 -14.72
N HIS A 35 -10.31 -4.75 -13.80
CA HIS A 35 -11.13 -4.82 -12.59
C HIS A 35 -12.23 -3.79 -12.60
N ILE A 36 -13.31 -4.07 -11.87
CA ILE A 36 -14.39 -3.11 -11.64
C ILE A 36 -14.43 -2.81 -10.15
N LEU A 37 -14.34 -1.54 -9.81
CA LEU A 37 -14.41 -1.08 -8.43
C LEU A 37 -15.24 0.19 -8.37
N GLU A 38 -16.24 0.20 -7.49
CA GLU A 38 -17.09 1.35 -7.27
C GLU A 38 -17.05 1.75 -5.79
N SER A 39 -17.13 3.04 -5.54
CA SER A 39 -17.19 3.54 -4.18
C SER A 39 -17.93 4.87 -4.18
N SER A 40 -18.78 5.07 -3.18
CA SER A 40 -19.46 6.35 -2.97
C SER A 40 -18.57 7.37 -2.28
N TYR A 41 -17.46 6.95 -1.71
CA TYR A 41 -16.54 7.82 -0.96
C TYR A 41 -15.20 8.02 -1.65
N ALA A 42 -14.56 6.92 -2.04
CA ALA A 42 -13.22 6.97 -2.64
C ALA A 42 -13.31 7.38 -4.12
N GLU A 43 -12.34 8.18 -4.56
CA GLU A 43 -12.12 8.43 -5.98
C GLU A 43 -11.43 7.20 -6.58
N ILE A 44 -11.96 6.70 -7.70
CA ILE A 44 -11.39 5.54 -8.38
C ILE A 44 -10.65 6.03 -9.61
N LYS A 45 -9.36 5.72 -9.69
CA LYS A 45 -8.54 6.02 -10.85
C LYS A 45 -8.20 4.73 -11.58
N ILE A 46 -8.64 4.62 -12.83
CA ILE A 46 -8.41 3.43 -13.65
C ILE A 46 -7.18 3.66 -14.52
N VAL A 47 -6.27 2.69 -14.54
CA VAL A 47 -5.05 2.74 -15.34
C VAL A 47 -4.96 1.51 -16.25
N ASP A 48 -4.04 1.52 -17.19
CA ASP A 48 -3.79 0.39 -18.08
C ASP A 48 -3.26 -0.82 -17.31
N ARG A 49 -3.45 -2.01 -17.88
CA ARG A 49 -2.94 -3.26 -17.32
C ARG A 49 -1.42 -3.42 -17.46
N SER A 50 -0.76 -2.47 -18.06
CA SER A 50 0.69 -2.55 -18.24
C SER A 50 1.41 -2.53 -16.89
N ARG A 51 2.58 -3.16 -16.88
CA ARG A 51 3.42 -3.23 -15.68
C ARG A 51 3.72 -1.83 -15.16
N ASP A 52 3.60 -1.66 -13.86
CA ASP A 52 3.91 -0.42 -13.14
C ASP A 52 3.00 0.77 -13.44
N SER A 53 1.92 0.61 -14.22
CA SER A 53 0.99 1.72 -14.48
C SER A 53 0.36 2.29 -13.22
N ALA A 54 -0.03 1.41 -12.29
CA ALA A 54 -0.59 1.83 -11.00
C ALA A 54 0.46 2.59 -10.17
N ASP A 55 1.69 2.11 -10.16
CA ASP A 55 2.79 2.74 -9.42
C ASP A 55 3.05 4.16 -9.95
N PHE A 56 3.17 4.32 -11.26
CA PHE A 56 3.39 5.63 -11.88
C PHE A 56 2.24 6.58 -11.60
N ALA A 57 0.99 6.09 -11.65
CA ALA A 57 -0.17 6.91 -11.37
C ALA A 57 -0.14 7.43 -9.92
N ILE A 58 0.18 6.55 -8.98
CA ILE A 58 0.28 6.92 -7.56
C ILE A 58 1.41 7.93 -7.36
N ILE A 59 2.59 7.67 -7.92
CA ILE A 59 3.76 8.55 -7.79
C ILE A 59 3.43 9.96 -8.30
N ASN A 60 2.70 10.05 -9.42
CA ASN A 60 2.37 11.34 -10.02
C ASN A 60 1.36 12.15 -9.20
N ILE A 61 0.56 11.49 -8.36
CA ILE A 61 -0.46 12.14 -7.54
C ILE A 61 0.08 12.50 -6.15
N LEU A 62 1.07 11.74 -5.65
CA LEU A 62 1.59 11.89 -4.29
C LEU A 62 2.06 13.31 -4.00
N GLU A 63 1.68 13.79 -2.83
CA GLU A 63 2.17 15.04 -2.26
C GLU A 63 2.73 14.76 -0.87
N LYS A 64 3.70 15.57 -0.44
CA LYS A 64 4.30 15.43 0.87
C LYS A 64 3.25 15.32 1.96
N GLY A 65 3.37 14.35 2.83
CA GLY A 65 2.44 14.11 3.93
C GLY A 65 1.32 13.12 3.62
N ASP A 66 1.20 12.68 2.36
CA ASP A 66 0.19 11.68 1.99
C ASP A 66 0.56 10.28 2.51
N ILE A 67 -0.43 9.39 2.57
CA ILE A 67 -0.25 7.99 2.98
C ILE A 67 -0.48 7.09 1.77
N VAL A 68 0.42 6.13 1.55
CA VAL A 68 0.28 5.09 0.52
C VAL A 68 0.08 3.74 1.20
N VAL A 69 -0.93 2.98 0.75
CA VAL A 69 -1.13 1.59 1.17
C VAL A 69 -0.81 0.69 -0.02
N SER A 70 0.25 -0.09 0.09
CA SER A 70 0.71 -0.98 -0.97
C SER A 70 1.61 -2.08 -0.41
N GLN A 71 1.64 -3.21 -1.11
CA GLN A 71 2.57 -4.30 -0.85
C GLN A 71 3.88 -4.14 -1.65
N ASP A 72 3.96 -3.15 -2.53
CA ASP A 72 5.12 -2.94 -3.39
C ASP A 72 6.19 -2.12 -2.67
N TYR A 73 7.32 -2.75 -2.38
CA TYR A 73 8.43 -2.11 -1.67
C TYR A 73 9.06 -0.98 -2.48
N GLY A 74 9.10 -1.11 -3.80
CA GLY A 74 9.64 -0.06 -4.67
C GLY A 74 8.80 1.20 -4.60
N LEU A 75 7.48 1.05 -4.68
CA LEU A 75 6.55 2.19 -4.54
C LEU A 75 6.67 2.81 -3.15
N ALA A 76 6.73 1.98 -2.10
CA ALA A 76 6.90 2.47 -0.73
C ALA A 76 8.19 3.28 -0.58
N SER A 77 9.28 2.80 -1.17
CA SER A 77 10.57 3.50 -1.13
C SER A 77 10.48 4.89 -1.76
N ILE A 78 9.83 5.00 -2.92
CA ILE A 78 9.65 6.28 -3.61
C ILE A 78 8.75 7.21 -2.79
N ALA A 79 7.67 6.68 -2.21
CA ALA A 79 6.78 7.47 -1.37
C ALA A 79 7.55 8.07 -0.18
N LEU A 80 8.36 7.26 0.49
CA LEU A 80 9.19 7.73 1.61
C LEU A 80 10.14 8.84 1.18
N SER A 81 10.76 8.70 0.01
CA SER A 81 11.69 9.71 -0.50
C SER A 81 11.01 11.03 -0.82
N LYS A 82 9.71 11.01 -1.06
CA LYS A 82 8.90 12.21 -1.34
C LYS A 82 8.30 12.83 -0.07
N GLY A 83 8.63 12.31 1.09
CA GLY A 83 8.10 12.80 2.35
C GLY A 83 6.70 12.29 2.67
N CYS A 84 6.31 11.18 2.07
CA CYS A 84 5.04 10.51 2.33
C CYS A 84 5.22 9.37 3.32
N TYR A 85 4.12 8.78 3.74
CA TYR A 85 4.09 7.62 4.62
C TYR A 85 3.59 6.42 3.84
N ALA A 86 4.06 5.23 4.16
CA ALA A 86 3.67 4.02 3.45
C ALA A 86 3.44 2.88 4.42
N MET A 87 2.43 2.05 4.13
CA MET A 87 2.02 0.95 4.98
C MET A 87 1.57 -0.23 4.12
N ASN A 88 1.85 -1.45 4.60
CA ASN A 88 1.37 -2.64 3.92
C ASN A 88 -0.05 -3.03 4.39
N ASN A 89 -0.60 -4.10 3.79
CA ASN A 89 -1.96 -4.56 4.08
C ASN A 89 -2.12 -5.19 5.48
N ASN A 90 -1.04 -5.36 6.22
CA ASN A 90 -1.05 -5.94 7.57
C ASN A 90 -0.80 -4.89 8.66
N GLY A 91 -0.74 -3.62 8.29
CA GLY A 91 -0.49 -2.55 9.24
C GLY A 91 0.97 -2.31 9.58
N TYR A 92 1.87 -2.92 8.82
CA TYR A 92 3.30 -2.69 8.98
C TYR A 92 3.70 -1.41 8.25
N GLU A 93 4.24 -0.46 8.97
CA GLU A 93 4.68 0.82 8.39
C GLU A 93 6.07 0.69 7.80
N TYR A 94 6.22 1.09 6.54
CA TYR A 94 7.54 1.19 5.92
C TYR A 94 8.22 2.45 6.40
N THR A 95 9.50 2.33 6.74
CA THR A 95 10.33 3.45 7.20
C THR A 95 11.66 3.45 6.49
N ALA A 96 12.41 4.55 6.61
CA ALA A 96 13.76 4.62 6.07
C ALA A 96 14.66 3.51 6.65
N GLU A 97 14.42 3.12 7.90
CA GLU A 97 15.23 2.10 8.57
C GLU A 97 14.94 0.68 8.06
N ASN A 98 13.70 0.38 7.66
CA ASN A 98 13.34 -0.98 7.26
C ASN A 98 13.24 -1.21 5.75
N ILE A 99 13.04 -0.17 4.96
CA ILE A 99 12.76 -0.34 3.52
C ILE A 99 13.93 -0.95 2.75
N ASP A 100 15.14 -0.54 3.06
CA ASP A 100 16.35 -1.07 2.38
C ASP A 100 16.52 -2.55 2.67
N ARG A 101 16.29 -2.97 3.92
CA ARG A 101 16.35 -4.37 4.31
C ARG A 101 15.30 -5.19 3.56
N LEU A 102 14.07 -4.68 3.46
CA LEU A 102 12.98 -5.35 2.75
C LEU A 102 13.28 -5.52 1.26
N LEU A 103 13.82 -4.50 0.63
CA LEU A 103 14.23 -4.55 -0.78
C LEU A 103 15.35 -5.58 -0.98
N PHE A 104 16.31 -5.63 -0.07
CA PHE A 104 17.41 -6.60 -0.13
C PHE A 104 16.90 -8.04 0.04
N GLU A 105 16.01 -8.28 0.99
CA GLU A 105 15.39 -9.61 1.20
C GLU A 105 14.64 -10.06 -0.05
N ARG A 106 13.89 -9.16 -0.68
CA ARG A 106 13.17 -9.45 -1.92
C ARG A 106 14.15 -9.87 -3.03
N HIS A 107 15.28 -9.18 -3.14
CA HIS A 107 16.32 -9.52 -4.13
C HIS A 107 16.91 -10.90 -3.87
N LEU A 108 17.23 -11.22 -2.62
CA LEU A 108 17.73 -12.56 -2.24
C LEU A 108 16.72 -13.65 -2.58
N ASN A 109 15.44 -13.42 -2.28
CA ASN A 109 14.37 -14.37 -2.57
C ASN A 109 14.24 -14.62 -4.06
N LYS A 110 14.37 -13.58 -4.89
CA LYS A 110 14.36 -13.69 -6.34
C LYS A 110 15.53 -14.56 -6.83
N LYS A 111 16.74 -14.33 -6.33
CA LYS A 111 17.91 -15.12 -6.68
C LYS A 111 17.75 -16.59 -6.28
N THR A 112 17.19 -16.83 -5.12
CA THR A 112 16.92 -18.20 -4.64
C THR A 112 15.97 -18.93 -5.60
N ARG A 113 14.92 -18.28 -6.06
CA ARG A 113 13.99 -18.87 -7.04
C ARG A 113 14.65 -19.11 -8.39
N GLU A 114 15.46 -18.17 -8.87
CA GLU A 114 16.20 -18.33 -10.14
C GLU A 114 17.19 -19.50 -10.10
N ALA A 115 17.74 -19.76 -8.92
CA ALA A 115 18.64 -20.92 -8.71
C ALA A 115 17.90 -22.25 -8.55
N GLY A 116 16.57 -22.26 -8.65
CA GLY A 116 15.75 -23.47 -8.54
C GLY A 116 15.55 -23.94 -7.10
N LEU A 117 15.89 -23.11 -6.13
CA LEU A 117 15.74 -23.44 -4.72
C LEU A 117 14.34 -23.06 -4.23
N ARG A 118 13.83 -23.81 -3.25
CA ARG A 118 12.52 -23.50 -2.67
C ARG A 118 12.58 -22.26 -1.80
N HIS A 119 11.60 -21.39 -2.02
CA HIS A 119 11.36 -20.25 -1.13
C HIS A 119 9.92 -20.33 -0.62
N LYS A 120 9.76 -20.22 0.70
CA LYS A 120 8.42 -20.23 1.31
C LYS A 120 7.71 -18.93 0.98
N GLY A 121 6.57 -19.02 0.31
CA GLY A 121 5.72 -17.87 0.02
C GLY A 121 5.03 -17.31 1.26
N PRO A 122 4.31 -16.17 1.13
CA PRO A 122 3.59 -15.58 2.25
C PRO A 122 2.48 -16.51 2.75
N SER A 123 2.18 -16.41 4.03
CA SER A 123 1.08 -17.14 4.65
C SER A 123 -0.26 -16.67 4.09
N LYS A 124 -1.26 -17.58 4.12
CA LYS A 124 -2.63 -17.20 3.77
C LYS A 124 -3.13 -16.12 4.74
N ARG A 125 -3.80 -15.12 4.18
CA ARG A 125 -4.36 -14.02 4.99
C ARG A 125 -5.47 -14.52 5.91
N THR A 126 -5.48 -14.02 7.14
CA THR A 126 -6.48 -14.35 8.16
C THR A 126 -7.19 -13.08 8.65
N ALA A 127 -8.26 -13.25 9.43
CA ALA A 127 -8.95 -12.14 10.08
C ALA A 127 -8.03 -11.32 10.99
N ASP A 128 -7.03 -11.95 11.59
CA ASP A 128 -6.05 -11.26 12.44
C ASP A 128 -5.23 -10.25 11.65
N ASN A 129 -4.99 -10.50 10.38
CA ASN A 129 -4.28 -9.56 9.51
C ASN A 129 -5.10 -8.27 9.32
N ASN A 130 -6.43 -8.38 9.22
CA ASN A 130 -7.31 -7.22 9.10
C ASN A 130 -7.32 -6.42 10.41
N ILE A 131 -7.35 -7.07 11.55
CA ILE A 131 -7.28 -6.43 12.86
C ILE A 131 -5.94 -5.70 13.01
N SER A 132 -4.86 -6.34 12.62
CA SER A 132 -3.52 -5.77 12.65
C SER A 132 -3.43 -4.53 11.75
N PHE A 133 -4.01 -4.61 10.54
CA PHE A 133 -4.04 -3.46 9.64
C PHE A 133 -4.81 -2.28 10.25
N GLU A 134 -6.01 -2.53 10.74
CA GLU A 134 -6.85 -1.48 11.33
C GLU A 134 -6.12 -0.78 12.47
N LYS A 135 -5.51 -1.55 13.36
CA LYS A 135 -4.75 -1.02 14.50
C LYS A 135 -3.58 -0.15 14.03
N GLY A 136 -2.76 -0.66 13.11
CA GLY A 136 -1.60 0.06 12.60
C GLY A 136 -1.98 1.32 11.85
N PHE A 137 -3.02 1.25 11.03
CA PHE A 137 -3.49 2.37 10.23
C PHE A 137 -4.05 3.49 11.11
N ARG A 138 -4.83 3.14 12.14
CA ARG A 138 -5.36 4.12 13.09
C ARG A 138 -4.24 4.81 13.87
N VAL A 139 -3.23 4.05 14.29
CA VAL A 139 -2.07 4.61 14.99
C VAL A 139 -1.34 5.62 14.09
N LEU A 140 -1.12 5.26 12.83
CA LEU A 140 -0.45 6.16 11.88
C LEU A 140 -1.24 7.45 11.69
N ILE A 141 -2.54 7.36 11.41
CA ILE A 141 -3.38 8.53 11.18
C ILE A 141 -3.42 9.43 12.43
N ASN A 142 -3.58 8.84 13.60
CA ASN A 142 -3.62 9.61 14.85
C ASN A 142 -2.31 10.36 15.09
N ARG A 143 -1.17 9.72 14.79
CA ARG A 143 0.13 10.37 14.90
C ARG A 143 0.26 11.56 13.95
N LEU A 144 -0.24 11.43 12.72
CA LEU A 144 -0.11 12.47 11.70
C LEU A 144 -1.06 13.65 11.91
N LYS A 145 -2.15 13.44 12.64
CA LYS A 145 -3.13 14.50 12.93
C LYS A 145 -2.73 15.41 14.07
N LYS A 146 -1.72 15.07 14.80
CA LYS A 146 -1.24 15.90 15.93
C LYS A 146 -0.37 17.06 15.46
#